data_7f354b22c8a2e30bb496b80674805d91
#
_entry.id   7f354b22c8a2e30bb496b80674805d91
#
_cell.length_a   1.000
_cell.length_b   1.000
_cell.length_c   1.000
_cell.angle_alpha   90.00
_cell.angle_beta   90.00
_cell.angle_gamma   90.00
#
_symmetry.space_group_name_H-M   'P 1'
#
loop_
_entity.id
_entity.type
_entity.pdbx_description
1 polymer ?
#
loop_
_entity_poly.entity_id
_entity_poly.type
_entity_poly.pdbx_seq_one_letter_code
_entity_poly.pdbx_strand_id
1 'polypeptide(L)'
;MSELTPDELALLRGVFDLARAGDADALAWHLDAGVPANLTNGQGDTLLILAAYHEHPDTVRALLERGADVTRTNLRGQNALTSATFKQDVETVRALLEAGADPDAGTPSARATAQHFDLPDMVKLFG
;
A
#
# COMPACT_ATOMS: atom_id res chain seq x y z
N MET A 1 -27.02 12.87 -4.37
CA MET A 1 -25.62 12.47 -4.29
C MET A 1 -24.74 13.66 -4.62
N SER A 2 -23.83 13.99 -3.73
CA SER A 2 -22.95 15.14 -3.95
C SER A 2 -21.69 14.70 -4.68
N GLU A 3 -21.35 15.42 -5.71
CA GLU A 3 -20.09 15.23 -6.41
C GLU A 3 -18.98 15.99 -5.66
N LEU A 4 -17.76 15.50 -5.78
CA LEU A 4 -16.61 16.18 -5.21
C LEU A 4 -16.37 17.51 -5.94
N THR A 5 -16.05 18.55 -5.18
CA THR A 5 -15.66 19.83 -5.76
C THR A 5 -14.28 19.71 -6.41
N PRO A 6 -13.91 20.63 -7.32
CA PRO A 6 -12.54 20.66 -7.86
C PRO A 6 -11.47 20.76 -6.78
N ASP A 7 -11.71 21.49 -5.68
CA ASP A 7 -10.78 21.62 -4.57
C ASP A 7 -10.64 20.31 -3.82
N GLU A 8 -11.73 19.59 -3.59
CA GLU A 8 -11.70 18.26 -2.95
C GLU A 8 -10.96 17.25 -3.82
N LEU A 9 -11.18 17.27 -5.14
CA LEU A 9 -10.44 16.40 -6.07
C LEU A 9 -8.95 16.70 -6.07
N ALA A 10 -8.57 17.98 -6.04
CA ALA A 10 -7.16 18.38 -5.98
C ALA A 10 -6.52 17.92 -4.67
N LEU A 11 -7.24 18.02 -3.55
CA LEU A 11 -6.77 17.53 -2.25
C LEU A 11 -6.50 16.03 -2.30
N LEU A 12 -7.44 15.24 -2.83
CA LEU A 12 -7.30 13.79 -2.91
C LEU A 12 -6.15 13.38 -3.82
N ARG A 13 -5.97 14.04 -4.95
CA ARG A 13 -4.81 13.81 -5.83
C ARG A 13 -3.51 14.08 -5.09
N GLY A 14 -3.46 15.14 -4.32
CA GLY A 14 -2.29 15.48 -3.50
C GLY A 14 -1.99 14.42 -2.46
N VAL A 15 -3.02 13.83 -1.85
CA VAL A 15 -2.87 12.75 -0.87
C VAL A 15 -2.23 11.52 -1.52
N PHE A 16 -2.67 11.14 -2.73
CA PHE A 16 -2.05 10.03 -3.46
C PHE A 16 -0.60 10.35 -3.84
N ASP A 17 -0.31 11.58 -4.22
CA ASP A 17 1.05 12.00 -4.53
C ASP A 17 1.97 11.89 -3.30
N LEU A 18 1.46 12.23 -2.12
CA LEU A 18 2.22 12.07 -0.86
C LEU A 18 2.56 10.61 -0.59
N ALA A 19 1.64 9.69 -0.88
CA ALA A 19 1.89 8.25 -0.73
C ALA A 19 3.00 7.80 -1.68
N ARG A 20 2.96 8.24 -2.94
CA ARG A 20 3.99 7.91 -3.92
C ARG A 20 5.35 8.49 -3.57
N ALA A 21 5.37 9.71 -3.03
CA ALA A 21 6.60 10.40 -2.66
C ALA A 21 7.17 9.94 -1.32
N GLY A 22 6.37 9.26 -0.50
CA GLY A 22 6.80 8.78 0.80
C GLY A 22 6.85 9.86 1.87
N ASP A 23 6.02 10.91 1.74
CA ASP A 23 5.93 11.96 2.75
C ASP A 23 5.01 11.49 3.88
N ALA A 24 5.56 10.71 4.79
CA ALA A 24 4.80 10.07 5.86
C ALA A 24 4.14 11.10 6.79
N ASP A 25 4.85 12.17 7.13
CA ASP A 25 4.34 13.18 8.08
C ASP A 25 3.17 13.95 7.47
N ALA A 26 3.30 14.41 6.23
CA ALA A 26 2.21 15.13 5.55
C ALA A 26 1.00 14.24 5.34
N LEU A 27 1.23 12.99 4.94
CA LEU A 27 0.14 12.03 4.75
C LEU A 27 -0.57 11.73 6.07
N ALA A 28 0.18 11.51 7.14
CA ALA A 28 -0.39 11.28 8.48
C ALA A 28 -1.26 12.47 8.92
N TRP A 29 -0.81 13.68 8.65
CA TRP A 29 -1.58 14.88 8.98
C TRP A 29 -2.95 14.88 8.30
N HIS A 30 -2.99 14.54 6.99
CA HIS A 30 -4.26 14.47 6.26
C HIS A 30 -5.17 13.36 6.79
N LEU A 31 -4.61 12.19 7.10
CA LEU A 31 -5.40 11.08 7.64
C LEU A 31 -5.96 11.43 9.02
N ASP A 32 -5.17 12.07 9.87
CA ASP A 32 -5.61 12.51 11.20
C ASP A 32 -6.67 13.60 11.09
N ALA A 33 -6.67 14.38 10.01
CA ALA A 33 -7.68 15.41 9.73
C ALA A 33 -8.97 14.84 9.14
N GLY A 34 -9.04 13.52 8.89
CA GLY A 34 -10.28 12.86 8.46
C GLY A 34 -10.26 12.27 7.06
N VAL A 35 -9.16 12.35 6.32
CA VAL A 35 -9.06 11.69 5.01
C VAL A 35 -9.07 10.18 5.23
N PRO A 36 -9.97 9.43 4.56
CA PRO A 36 -10.03 7.96 4.75
C PRO A 36 -8.75 7.26 4.29
N ALA A 37 -8.26 6.34 5.13
CA ALA A 37 -7.01 5.61 4.86
C ALA A 37 -7.11 4.65 3.67
N ASN A 38 -8.32 4.19 3.34
CA ASN A 38 -8.54 3.16 2.32
C ASN A 38 -9.09 3.71 1.00
N LEU A 39 -8.85 4.98 0.71
CA LEU A 39 -9.18 5.57 -0.58
C LEU A 39 -8.45 4.84 -1.70
N THR A 40 -9.10 4.78 -2.88
CA THR A 40 -8.49 4.21 -4.08
C THR A 40 -8.49 5.24 -5.21
N ASN A 41 -7.49 5.16 -6.07
CA ASN A 41 -7.45 5.94 -7.31
C ASN A 41 -8.18 5.21 -8.45
N GLY A 42 -8.10 5.73 -9.67
CA GLY A 42 -8.78 5.14 -10.83
C GLY A 42 -8.30 3.75 -11.21
N GLN A 43 -7.12 3.34 -10.78
CA GLN A 43 -6.58 1.99 -11.00
C GLN A 43 -6.87 1.03 -9.84
N GLY A 44 -7.60 1.49 -8.84
CA GLY A 44 -7.88 0.70 -7.64
C GLY A 44 -6.74 0.64 -6.65
N ASP A 45 -5.67 1.40 -6.84
CA ASP A 45 -4.56 1.44 -5.90
C ASP A 45 -4.97 2.21 -4.64
N THR A 46 -4.75 1.59 -3.47
CA THR A 46 -4.88 2.29 -2.19
C THR A 46 -3.61 3.09 -1.90
N LEU A 47 -3.69 3.97 -0.92
CA LEU A 47 -2.50 4.68 -0.44
C LEU A 47 -1.43 3.69 0.02
N LEU A 48 -1.84 2.61 0.68
CA LEU A 48 -0.92 1.57 1.15
C LEU A 48 -0.21 0.86 -0.01
N ILE A 49 -0.95 0.51 -1.07
CA ILE A 49 -0.37 -0.14 -2.27
C ILE A 49 0.66 0.80 -2.91
N LEU A 50 0.34 2.08 -3.05
CA LEU A 50 1.26 3.06 -3.64
C LEU A 50 2.53 3.23 -2.81
N ALA A 51 2.39 3.36 -1.49
CA ALA A 51 3.54 3.50 -0.59
C ALA A 51 4.44 2.25 -0.65
N ALA A 52 3.84 1.07 -0.69
CA ALA A 52 4.57 -0.20 -0.79
C ALA A 52 5.29 -0.33 -2.14
N TYR A 53 4.60 -0.01 -3.23
CA TYR A 53 5.18 -0.09 -4.57
C TYR A 53 6.35 0.86 -4.75
N HIS A 54 6.30 2.03 -4.13
CA HIS A 54 7.35 3.04 -4.23
C HIS A 54 8.40 2.92 -3.11
N GLU A 55 8.39 1.84 -2.34
CA GLU A 55 9.43 1.50 -1.36
C GLU A 55 9.55 2.53 -0.24
N HIS A 56 8.41 2.84 0.40
CA HIS A 56 8.34 3.80 1.50
C HIS A 56 7.85 3.12 2.79
N PRO A 57 8.72 2.39 3.51
CA PRO A 57 8.31 1.65 4.71
C PRO A 57 7.76 2.55 5.83
N ASP A 58 8.30 3.74 6.01
CA ASP A 58 7.79 4.66 7.03
C ASP A 58 6.37 5.13 6.73
N THR A 59 6.08 5.38 5.46
CA THR A 59 4.72 5.74 5.00
C THR A 59 3.77 4.57 5.16
N VAL A 60 4.22 3.36 4.84
CA VAL A 60 3.46 2.12 5.05
C VAL A 60 3.08 1.99 6.53
N ARG A 61 4.03 2.17 7.44
CA ARG A 61 3.77 2.08 8.89
C ARG A 61 2.78 3.15 9.35
N ALA A 62 2.92 4.38 8.87
CA ALA A 62 2.01 5.48 9.21
C ALA A 62 0.57 5.16 8.76
N LEU A 63 0.41 4.56 7.59
CA LEU A 63 -0.90 4.14 7.07
C LEU A 63 -1.48 3.00 7.89
N LEU A 64 -0.67 1.99 8.22
CA LEU A 64 -1.11 0.84 9.02
C LEU A 64 -1.56 1.26 10.42
N GLU A 65 -0.86 2.19 11.04
CA GLU A 65 -1.24 2.75 12.35
C GLU A 65 -2.59 3.45 12.30
N ARG A 66 -3.03 3.90 11.13
CA ARG A 66 -4.27 4.64 10.93
C ARG A 66 -5.36 3.83 10.24
N GLY A 67 -5.23 2.51 10.25
CA GLY A 67 -6.30 1.60 9.82
C GLY A 67 -6.28 1.23 8.34
N ALA A 68 -5.15 1.40 7.65
CA ALA A 68 -5.05 0.93 6.27
C ALA A 68 -5.27 -0.59 6.20
N ASP A 69 -6.07 -1.02 5.23
CA ASP A 69 -6.47 -2.41 5.06
C ASP A 69 -5.48 -3.14 4.15
N VAL A 70 -4.75 -4.10 4.72
CA VAL A 70 -3.74 -4.88 3.98
C VAL A 70 -4.34 -5.83 2.95
N THR A 71 -5.65 -6.10 3.02
CA THR A 71 -6.30 -7.07 2.13
C THR A 71 -6.75 -6.49 0.80
N ARG A 72 -6.76 -5.15 0.66
CA ARG A 72 -7.25 -4.50 -0.56
C ARG A 72 -6.36 -4.79 -1.74
N THR A 73 -6.99 -5.03 -2.90
CA THR A 73 -6.28 -5.23 -4.16
C THR A 73 -6.67 -4.13 -5.16
N ASN A 74 -5.75 -3.84 -6.08
CA ASN A 74 -6.05 -2.95 -7.20
C ASN A 74 -6.76 -3.71 -8.32
N LEU A 75 -7.03 -3.04 -9.44
CA LEU A 75 -7.72 -3.64 -10.58
C LEU A 75 -6.90 -4.76 -11.26
N ARG A 76 -5.60 -4.86 -10.97
CA ARG A 76 -4.74 -5.93 -11.46
C ARG A 76 -4.61 -7.09 -10.46
N GLY A 77 -5.36 -7.06 -9.35
CA GLY A 77 -5.33 -8.09 -8.33
C GLY A 77 -4.14 -8.01 -7.37
N GLN A 78 -3.37 -6.94 -7.41
CA GLN A 78 -2.19 -6.75 -6.57
C GLN A 78 -2.58 -6.10 -5.25
N ASN A 79 -2.04 -6.61 -4.14
CA ASN A 79 -2.15 -5.98 -2.83
C ASN A 79 -0.80 -5.35 -2.45
N ALA A 80 -0.75 -4.71 -1.28
CA ALA A 80 0.47 -4.05 -0.82
C ALA A 80 1.62 -5.04 -0.64
N LEU A 81 1.36 -6.22 -0.10
CA LEU A 81 2.41 -7.23 0.13
C LEU A 81 2.99 -7.73 -1.19
N THR A 82 2.16 -7.97 -2.20
CA THR A 82 2.62 -8.35 -3.54
C THR A 82 3.53 -7.27 -4.12
N SER A 83 3.13 -6.02 -3.99
CA SER A 83 3.92 -4.88 -4.49
C SER A 83 5.28 -4.76 -3.80
N ALA A 84 5.31 -4.86 -2.47
CA ALA A 84 6.55 -4.81 -1.70
C ALA A 84 7.47 -5.99 -2.03
N THR A 85 6.90 -7.17 -2.25
CA THR A 85 7.64 -8.38 -2.63
C THR A 85 8.30 -8.20 -3.99
N PHE A 86 7.55 -7.71 -4.97
CA PHE A 86 8.08 -7.43 -6.31
C PHE A 86 9.25 -6.43 -6.24
N LYS A 87 9.14 -5.43 -5.39
CA LYS A 87 10.20 -4.43 -5.18
C LYS A 87 11.34 -4.92 -4.29
N GLN A 88 11.18 -6.07 -3.66
CA GLN A 88 12.17 -6.67 -2.75
C GLN A 88 12.50 -5.75 -1.56
N ASP A 89 11.51 -4.99 -1.11
CA ASP A 89 11.64 -4.11 0.05
C ASP A 89 11.34 -4.90 1.33
N VAL A 90 12.38 -5.49 1.92
CA VAL A 90 12.27 -6.36 3.10
C VAL A 90 11.59 -5.64 4.26
N GLU A 91 11.93 -4.38 4.49
CA GLU A 91 11.37 -3.62 5.60
C GLU A 91 9.86 -3.43 5.47
N THR A 92 9.40 -3.09 4.26
CA THR A 92 7.98 -2.96 3.97
C THR A 92 7.27 -4.32 4.06
N VAL A 93 7.88 -5.37 3.51
CA VAL A 93 7.32 -6.74 3.59
C VAL A 93 7.12 -7.13 5.05
N ARG A 94 8.10 -6.91 5.90
CA ARG A 94 7.98 -7.23 7.34
C ARG A 94 6.88 -6.44 8.02
N ALA A 95 6.79 -5.14 7.75
CA ALA A 95 5.74 -4.30 8.33
C ALA A 95 4.34 -4.81 7.94
N LEU A 96 4.16 -5.19 6.69
CA LEU A 96 2.88 -5.72 6.20
C LEU A 96 2.55 -7.08 6.81
N LEU A 97 3.53 -7.98 6.91
CA LEU A 97 3.33 -9.28 7.55
C LEU A 97 2.95 -9.12 9.02
N GLU A 98 3.60 -8.21 9.75
CA GLU A 98 3.28 -7.91 11.15
C GLU A 98 1.86 -7.37 11.29
N ALA A 99 1.35 -6.68 10.27
CA ALA A 99 -0.01 -6.17 10.24
C ALA A 99 -1.05 -7.20 9.80
N GLY A 100 -0.63 -8.44 9.56
CA GLY A 100 -1.53 -9.54 9.22
C GLY A 100 -1.72 -9.80 7.73
N ALA A 101 -0.88 -9.23 6.87
CA ALA A 101 -0.97 -9.52 5.43
C ALA A 101 -0.68 -11.00 5.17
N ASP A 102 -1.50 -11.60 4.28
CA ASP A 102 -1.40 -13.02 3.92
C ASP A 102 -0.55 -13.16 2.66
N PRO A 103 0.60 -13.86 2.71
CA PRO A 103 1.44 -14.04 1.53
C PRO A 103 0.80 -14.88 0.42
N ASP A 104 -0.30 -15.57 0.72
CA ASP A 104 -1.02 -16.38 -0.27
C ASP A 104 -2.27 -15.70 -0.83
N ALA A 105 -2.56 -14.48 -0.41
CA ALA A 105 -3.68 -13.68 -0.92
C ALA A 105 -3.28 -12.85 -2.13
N GLY A 106 -4.26 -12.60 -3.00
CA GLY A 106 -4.05 -11.79 -4.21
C GLY A 106 -3.77 -12.64 -5.45
N THR A 107 -3.82 -11.98 -6.60
CA THR A 107 -3.61 -12.65 -7.90
C THR A 107 -2.72 -11.78 -8.80
N PRO A 108 -1.40 -12.04 -8.86
CA PRO A 108 -0.69 -13.10 -8.12
C PRO A 108 -0.52 -12.77 -6.63
N SER A 109 -0.35 -13.81 -5.81
CA SER A 109 -0.01 -13.63 -4.41
C SER A 109 1.46 -13.20 -4.25
N ALA A 110 1.81 -12.72 -3.05
CA ALA A 110 3.20 -12.37 -2.75
C ALA A 110 4.12 -13.60 -2.87
N ARG A 111 3.67 -14.76 -2.36
CA ARG A 111 4.44 -16.00 -2.46
C ARG A 111 4.63 -16.41 -3.91
N ALA A 112 3.58 -16.37 -4.73
CA ALA A 112 3.67 -16.70 -6.15
C ALA A 112 4.61 -15.74 -6.88
N THR A 113 4.57 -14.45 -6.55
CA THR A 113 5.47 -13.44 -7.11
C THR A 113 6.92 -13.76 -6.78
N ALA A 114 7.20 -14.07 -5.51
CA ALA A 114 8.55 -14.40 -5.07
C ALA A 114 9.08 -15.67 -5.74
N GLN A 115 8.22 -16.66 -5.97
CA GLN A 115 8.59 -17.90 -6.67
C GLN A 115 8.83 -17.64 -8.16
N HIS A 116 7.95 -16.87 -8.80
CA HIS A 116 8.05 -16.57 -10.23
C HIS A 116 9.35 -15.83 -10.57
N PHE A 117 9.75 -14.86 -9.75
CA PHE A 117 10.96 -14.07 -9.97
C PHE A 117 12.19 -14.64 -9.25
N ASP A 118 12.06 -15.82 -8.66
CA ASP A 118 13.15 -16.50 -7.94
C ASP A 118 13.78 -15.59 -6.89
N LEU A 119 12.97 -15.20 -5.91
CA LEU A 119 13.35 -14.33 -4.79
C LEU A 119 13.39 -15.13 -3.48
N PRO A 120 14.44 -15.93 -3.23
CA PRO A 120 14.46 -16.83 -2.08
C PRO A 120 14.40 -16.12 -0.74
N ASP A 121 14.95 -14.91 -0.63
CA ASP A 121 14.90 -14.15 0.62
C ASP A 121 13.47 -13.73 0.95
N MET A 122 12.66 -13.43 -0.05
CA MET A 122 11.25 -13.11 0.14
C MET A 122 10.46 -14.36 0.56
N VAL A 123 10.72 -15.49 -0.11
CA VAL A 123 10.06 -16.75 0.22
C VAL A 123 10.33 -17.13 1.69
N LYS A 124 11.54 -16.92 2.18
CA LYS A 124 11.90 -17.20 3.58
C LYS A 124 11.10 -16.34 4.56
N LEU A 125 10.78 -15.10 4.20
CA LEU A 125 10.00 -14.21 5.06
C LEU A 125 8.55 -14.69 5.22
N PHE A 126 8.04 -15.43 4.25
CA PHE A 126 6.65 -15.90 4.27
C PHE A 126 6.46 -17.20 5.09
N GLY A 127 7.51 -17.85 5.43
CA GLY A 127 7.48 -19.09 6.23
C GLY A 127 7.40 -20.34 5.37
#